data_ba2ceb3d690f790b12a7e1890e7c7b13
#
_entry.id   ba2ceb3d690f790b12a7e1890e7c7b13
#
_cell.length_a   1.000
_cell.length_b   1.000
_cell.length_c   1.000
_cell.angle_alpha   90.00
_cell.angle_beta   90.00
_cell.angle_gamma   90.00
#
_symmetry.space_group_name_H-M   'P 1'
#
loop_
_entity.id
_entity.type
_entity.pdbx_description
1 polymer ?
#
loop_
_entity_poly.entity_id
_entity_poly.type
_entity_poly.pdbx_seq_one_letter_code
_entity_poly.pdbx_strand_id
1 'polypeptide(L)'
;QVMERKAENGDKTAEEYRSYYETGYKTDVEKIVIDGDAGTMEFVKNGVSSKATYQYKGYQIYDYESGNRGVRYFFEATSGDSGAPKYVQFSDHGIAPGKAEHFHIYAGNGGFDALSEEMENWPTYYPSDMTGDEITEDMLEHEEKEYDEHVWLSLRNAETLCTAITNALGELDPDHKDVYTANASTYLQKLDQLDQSYQQTVDAAARKTLLFGDRFPFRYLVDDY
;
A
#
# COMPACT_ATOMS: atom_id res chain seq x y z
N GLN A 1 -22.14 11.72 6.13
CA GLN A 1 -22.50 10.31 5.84
C GLN A 1 -21.27 9.39 5.95
N VAL A 2 -20.15 9.63 5.22
CA VAL A 2 -18.91 8.81 5.36
C VAL A 2 -18.40 8.86 6.80
N MET A 3 -18.24 10.05 7.38
CA MET A 3 -17.71 10.22 8.74
C MET A 3 -18.61 9.62 9.82
N GLU A 4 -19.91 9.64 9.61
CA GLU A 4 -20.88 8.98 10.49
C GLU A 4 -20.71 7.46 10.46
N ARG A 5 -20.56 6.87 9.27
CA ARG A 5 -20.32 5.43 9.12
C ARG A 5 -18.97 4.99 9.69
N LYS A 6 -17.92 5.81 9.54
CA LYS A 6 -16.62 5.55 10.19
C LYS A 6 -16.72 5.59 11.71
N ALA A 7 -17.50 6.51 12.26
CA ALA A 7 -17.71 6.62 13.71
C ALA A 7 -18.50 5.43 14.32
N GLU A 8 -19.31 4.73 13.53
CA GLU A 8 -20.05 3.54 13.98
C GLU A 8 -19.11 2.36 14.31
N ASN A 9 -17.97 2.26 13.61
CA ASN A 9 -17.04 1.14 13.70
C ASN A 9 -15.64 1.52 14.23
N GLY A 10 -15.35 2.81 14.32
CA GLY A 10 -14.04 3.34 14.68
C GLY A 10 -13.95 3.85 16.11
N ASP A 11 -12.79 4.40 16.44
CA ASP A 11 -12.42 4.91 17.77
C ASP A 11 -12.67 6.41 17.96
N LYS A 12 -13.15 7.12 16.92
CA LYS A 12 -13.38 8.57 16.88
C LYS A 12 -14.83 8.92 16.59
N THR A 13 -15.24 10.10 17.03
CA THR A 13 -16.53 10.68 16.66
C THR A 13 -16.53 11.11 15.18
N ALA A 14 -17.70 11.25 14.59
CA ALA A 14 -17.84 11.73 13.21
C ALA A 14 -17.21 13.13 12.99
N GLU A 15 -17.20 14.00 14.02
CA GLU A 15 -16.58 15.31 13.96
C GLU A 15 -15.06 15.23 14.03
N GLU A 16 -14.49 14.34 14.84
CA GLU A 16 -13.06 14.07 14.90
C GLU A 16 -12.56 13.46 13.59
N TYR A 17 -13.29 12.51 13.00
CA TYR A 17 -12.96 12.00 11.66
C TYR A 17 -13.02 13.11 10.60
N ARG A 18 -14.01 13.97 10.64
CA ARG A 18 -14.12 15.11 9.71
C ARG A 18 -12.89 16.01 9.82
N SER A 19 -12.53 16.42 11.04
CA SER A 19 -11.36 17.27 11.28
C SER A 19 -10.07 16.62 10.82
N TYR A 20 -9.93 15.33 11.05
CA TYR A 20 -8.78 14.51 10.60
C TYR A 20 -8.64 14.54 9.08
N TYR A 21 -9.71 14.23 8.33
CA TYR A 21 -9.67 14.24 6.86
C TYR A 21 -9.56 15.64 6.26
N GLU A 22 -10.20 16.66 6.87
CA GLU A 22 -10.06 18.06 6.43
C GLU A 22 -8.61 18.55 6.58
N THR A 23 -7.91 18.11 7.60
CA THR A 23 -6.49 18.41 7.77
C THR A 23 -5.64 17.58 6.79
N GLY A 24 -5.85 16.26 6.75
CA GLY A 24 -5.07 15.33 5.95
C GLY A 24 -5.16 15.58 4.44
N TYR A 25 -6.36 15.82 3.93
CA TYR A 25 -6.60 16.02 2.50
C TYR A 25 -6.38 17.47 2.02
N LYS A 26 -6.01 18.38 2.94
CA LYS A 26 -5.84 19.79 2.61
C LYS A 26 -4.76 19.97 1.53
N THR A 27 -5.14 20.59 0.42
CA THR A 27 -4.25 20.93 -0.69
C THR A 27 -4.78 22.17 -1.41
N ASP A 28 -3.88 22.94 -2.04
CA ASP A 28 -4.21 24.03 -2.95
C ASP A 28 -4.19 23.60 -4.43
N VAL A 29 -3.88 22.32 -4.69
CA VAL A 29 -3.84 21.75 -6.04
C VAL A 29 -5.18 21.09 -6.34
N GLU A 30 -5.90 21.61 -7.32
CA GLU A 30 -7.23 21.15 -7.73
C GLU A 30 -7.18 19.93 -8.65
N LYS A 31 -6.12 19.84 -9.46
CA LYS A 31 -5.96 18.80 -10.46
C LYS A 31 -4.50 18.57 -10.79
N ILE A 32 -4.13 17.31 -11.00
CA ILE A 32 -2.83 16.92 -11.54
C ILE A 32 -3.07 16.08 -12.80
N VAL A 33 -2.39 16.43 -13.91
CA VAL A 33 -2.38 15.64 -15.13
C VAL A 33 -0.99 15.07 -15.34
N ILE A 34 -0.89 13.76 -15.41
CA ILE A 34 0.37 13.03 -15.53
C ILE A 34 0.41 12.36 -16.90
N ASP A 35 1.46 12.64 -17.67
CA ASP A 35 1.77 11.98 -18.93
C ASP A 35 3.09 11.23 -18.75
N GLY A 36 2.99 9.93 -18.53
CA GLY A 36 4.13 9.07 -18.27
C GLY A 36 5.04 8.91 -19.49
N ASP A 37 4.49 8.93 -20.70
CA ASP A 37 5.26 8.79 -21.94
C ASP A 37 6.07 10.06 -22.22
N ALA A 38 5.49 11.23 -21.99
CA ALA A 38 6.17 12.51 -22.13
C ALA A 38 7.02 12.88 -20.90
N GLY A 39 6.86 12.19 -19.77
CA GLY A 39 7.51 12.51 -18.52
C GLY A 39 7.09 13.85 -17.94
N THR A 40 5.84 14.27 -18.15
CA THR A 40 5.36 15.58 -17.72
C THR A 40 4.26 15.48 -16.66
N MET A 41 4.24 16.48 -15.78
CA MET A 41 3.13 16.70 -14.85
C MET A 41 2.64 18.14 -14.95
N GLU A 42 1.33 18.31 -14.96
CA GLU A 42 0.66 19.59 -14.99
C GLU A 42 -0.18 19.74 -13.71
N PHE A 43 0.03 20.84 -13.00
CA PHE A 43 -0.63 21.15 -11.74
C PHE A 43 -1.57 22.35 -11.94
N VAL A 44 -2.81 22.20 -11.54
CA VAL A 44 -3.81 23.27 -11.59
C VAL A 44 -4.04 23.78 -10.16
N LYS A 45 -3.80 25.08 -9.94
CA LYS A 45 -4.03 25.80 -8.67
C LYS A 45 -4.82 27.07 -8.93
N ASN A 46 -5.94 27.25 -8.24
CA ASN A 46 -6.83 28.41 -8.44
C ASN A 46 -7.17 28.64 -9.93
N GLY A 47 -7.41 27.58 -10.66
CA GLY A 47 -7.69 27.61 -12.11
C GLY A 47 -6.49 27.94 -13.00
N VAL A 48 -5.29 28.10 -12.44
CA VAL A 48 -4.06 28.37 -13.21
C VAL A 48 -3.28 27.06 -13.37
N SER A 49 -2.99 26.71 -14.62
CA SER A 49 -2.20 25.54 -14.98
C SER A 49 -0.72 25.88 -15.06
N SER A 50 0.12 24.97 -14.55
CA SER A 50 1.58 25.03 -14.67
C SER A 50 2.12 23.65 -14.96
N LYS A 51 2.88 23.48 -16.05
CA LYS A 51 3.39 22.20 -16.55
C LYS A 51 4.90 22.16 -16.54
N ALA A 52 5.48 21.04 -16.14
CA ALA A 52 6.91 20.80 -16.21
C ALA A 52 7.23 19.36 -16.63
N THR A 53 8.46 19.16 -17.10
CA THR A 53 9.03 17.84 -17.36
C THR A 53 9.77 17.39 -16.10
N TYR A 54 9.55 16.15 -15.68
CA TYR A 54 10.10 15.60 -14.46
C TYR A 54 11.02 14.40 -14.74
N GLN A 55 12.05 14.29 -13.93
CA GLN A 55 12.96 13.16 -13.91
C GLN A 55 12.84 12.41 -12.60
N TYR A 56 12.75 11.09 -12.65
CA TYR A 56 12.80 10.21 -11.50
C TYR A 56 14.17 10.28 -10.80
N LYS A 57 14.18 10.39 -9.48
CA LYS A 57 15.35 10.58 -8.62
C LYS A 57 15.57 9.44 -7.61
N GLY A 58 14.76 8.40 -7.67
CA GLY A 58 14.82 7.31 -6.73
C GLY A 58 13.64 7.30 -5.76
N TYR A 59 13.79 6.51 -4.70
CA TYR A 59 12.75 6.35 -3.69
C TYR A 59 13.36 6.29 -2.30
N GLN A 60 12.53 6.51 -1.28
CA GLN A 60 12.89 6.33 0.13
C GLN A 60 11.79 5.52 0.82
N ILE A 61 12.22 4.62 1.71
CA ILE A 61 11.33 3.88 2.59
C ILE A 61 11.25 4.63 3.91
N TYR A 62 10.04 4.81 4.42
CA TYR A 62 9.75 5.45 5.71
C TYR A 62 9.21 4.40 6.66
N ASP A 63 9.75 4.37 7.87
CA ASP A 63 9.22 3.58 8.98
C ASP A 63 8.46 4.54 9.89
N TYR A 64 7.15 4.37 10.01
CA TYR A 64 6.29 5.24 10.83
C TYR A 64 6.26 4.78 12.29
N GLU A 65 5.96 5.70 13.21
CA GLU A 65 5.83 5.39 14.64
C GLU A 65 4.76 4.33 14.93
N SER A 66 3.76 4.21 14.08
CA SER A 66 2.74 3.14 14.10
C SER A 66 3.31 1.75 13.87
N GLY A 67 4.55 1.63 13.36
CA GLY A 67 5.17 0.38 12.93
C GLY A 67 4.94 0.06 11.46
N ASN A 68 4.14 0.85 10.76
CA ASN A 68 3.90 0.71 9.32
C ASN A 68 5.08 1.24 8.51
N ARG A 69 5.23 0.76 7.29
CA ARG A 69 6.23 1.21 6.32
C ARG A 69 5.54 1.80 5.11
N GLY A 70 6.08 2.91 4.62
CA GLY A 70 5.66 3.52 3.37
C GLY A 70 6.84 3.72 2.43
N VAL A 71 6.57 3.88 1.14
CA VAL A 71 7.55 4.25 0.14
C VAL A 71 7.12 5.55 -0.53
N ARG A 72 8.08 6.43 -0.79
CA ARG A 72 7.87 7.62 -1.61
C ARG A 72 8.84 7.64 -2.76
N TYR A 73 8.32 7.85 -3.96
CA TYR A 73 9.07 7.95 -5.22
C TYR A 73 9.29 9.42 -5.55
N PHE A 74 10.52 9.80 -5.88
CA PHE A 74 10.96 11.17 -6.02
C PHE A 74 11.09 11.58 -7.48
N PHE A 75 10.54 12.75 -7.81
CA PHE A 75 10.64 13.35 -9.13
C PHE A 75 11.06 14.81 -9.02
N GLU A 76 12.01 15.24 -9.84
CA GLU A 76 12.50 16.64 -9.90
C GLU A 76 12.22 17.23 -11.27
N ALA A 77 11.68 18.44 -11.30
CA ALA A 77 11.48 19.19 -12.52
C ALA A 77 12.81 19.56 -13.18
N THR A 78 12.94 19.25 -14.47
CA THR A 78 14.12 19.57 -15.29
C THR A 78 13.89 20.77 -16.21
N SER A 79 12.65 21.02 -16.59
CA SER A 79 12.24 22.16 -17.41
C SER A 79 10.73 22.37 -17.30
N GLY A 80 10.24 23.54 -17.59
CA GLY A 80 8.80 23.85 -17.62
C GLY A 80 8.47 25.23 -17.06
N ASP A 81 7.21 25.40 -16.67
CA ASP A 81 6.69 26.66 -16.15
C ASP A 81 7.21 26.94 -14.75
N SER A 82 7.52 28.20 -14.45
CA SER A 82 8.01 28.62 -13.13
C SER A 82 6.99 28.42 -11.99
N GLY A 83 5.71 28.24 -12.31
CA GLY A 83 4.66 27.94 -11.36
C GLY A 83 4.52 26.45 -11.02
N ALA A 84 5.17 25.56 -11.80
CA ALA A 84 5.17 24.14 -11.51
C ALA A 84 6.09 23.83 -10.32
N PRO A 85 5.69 22.91 -9.40
CA PRO A 85 6.52 22.52 -8.28
C PRO A 85 7.82 21.87 -8.76
N LYS A 86 8.94 22.23 -8.12
CA LYS A 86 10.25 21.68 -8.49
C LYS A 86 10.40 20.22 -8.06
N TYR A 87 9.84 19.86 -6.91
CA TYR A 87 9.96 18.53 -6.32
C TYR A 87 8.58 17.93 -6.14
N VAL A 88 8.45 16.66 -6.49
CA VAL A 88 7.22 15.88 -6.35
C VAL A 88 7.56 14.53 -5.73
N GLN A 89 6.76 14.11 -4.77
CA GLN A 89 6.81 12.79 -4.17
C GLN A 89 5.47 12.08 -4.36
N PHE A 90 5.52 10.84 -4.84
CA PHE A 90 4.37 9.92 -4.82
C PHE A 90 4.53 8.98 -3.63
N SER A 91 3.49 8.89 -2.83
CA SER A 91 3.34 7.82 -1.84
C SER A 91 2.37 6.79 -2.39
N ASP A 92 2.79 5.53 -2.34
CA ASP A 92 1.98 4.41 -2.80
C ASP A 92 1.32 3.71 -1.59
N HIS A 93 0.00 3.50 -1.69
CA HIS A 93 -0.79 2.72 -0.75
C HIS A 93 -1.10 1.33 -1.32
N GLY A 94 -0.07 0.57 -1.50
CA GLY A 94 -0.24 -0.81 -1.89
C GLY A 94 0.03 -1.06 -3.36
N ILE A 95 1.02 -1.88 -3.57
CA ILE A 95 1.30 -2.52 -4.86
C ILE A 95 0.27 -3.65 -5.03
N ALA A 96 -0.98 -3.28 -5.28
CA ALA A 96 -1.95 -4.26 -5.74
C ALA A 96 -1.74 -4.47 -7.24
N PRO A 97 -1.89 -5.70 -7.77
CA PRO A 97 -1.93 -5.92 -9.21
C PRO A 97 -3.25 -5.36 -9.75
N GLY A 98 -3.35 -4.05 -9.86
CA GLY A 98 -4.55 -3.35 -10.28
C GLY A 98 -4.34 -1.86 -10.43
N LYS A 99 -5.40 -1.16 -10.83
CA LYS A 99 -5.44 0.31 -10.91
C LYS A 99 -5.44 0.84 -9.47
N ALA A 100 -4.54 1.79 -9.16
CA ALA A 100 -4.57 2.47 -7.88
C ALA A 100 -5.89 3.26 -7.74
N GLU A 101 -6.54 3.13 -6.60
CA GLU A 101 -7.82 3.78 -6.31
C GLU A 101 -7.62 5.26 -6.00
N HIS A 102 -6.52 5.61 -5.31
CA HIS A 102 -6.09 6.98 -5.09
C HIS A 102 -4.58 7.09 -4.95
N PHE A 103 -4.08 8.32 -4.90
CA PHE A 103 -2.65 8.65 -4.76
C PHE A 103 -2.45 9.74 -3.72
N HIS A 104 -1.39 9.61 -2.91
CA HIS A 104 -0.88 10.74 -2.15
C HIS A 104 0.28 11.37 -2.92
N ILE A 105 0.12 12.65 -3.28
CA ILE A 105 1.11 13.38 -4.06
C ILE A 105 1.49 14.65 -3.31
N TYR A 106 2.76 14.71 -2.92
CA TYR A 106 3.35 15.86 -2.25
C TYR A 106 4.16 16.67 -3.27
N ALA A 107 3.97 17.98 -3.31
CA ALA A 107 4.61 18.83 -4.30
C ALA A 107 5.02 20.17 -3.71
N GLY A 108 6.23 20.65 -4.05
CA GLY A 108 6.75 21.90 -3.51
C GLY A 108 8.11 22.29 -4.07
N ASN A 109 8.73 23.34 -3.48
CA ASN A 109 9.99 23.90 -3.93
C ASN A 109 11.14 23.81 -2.90
N GLY A 110 10.87 23.33 -1.68
CA GLY A 110 11.82 23.28 -0.57
C GLY A 110 12.82 22.11 -0.60
N GLY A 111 12.65 21.16 -1.50
CA GLY A 111 13.43 19.92 -1.56
C GLY A 111 12.63 18.71 -1.09
N PHE A 112 13.18 17.51 -1.28
CA PHE A 112 12.50 16.27 -0.88
C PHE A 112 12.39 16.14 0.64
N ASP A 113 13.42 16.54 1.40
CA ASP A 113 13.40 16.48 2.87
C ASP A 113 12.28 17.36 3.44
N ALA A 114 12.15 18.60 2.93
CA ALA A 114 11.09 19.52 3.34
C ALA A 114 9.68 18.95 3.08
N LEU A 115 9.49 18.24 1.96
CA LEU A 115 8.22 17.57 1.67
C LEU A 115 7.93 16.37 2.60
N SER A 116 8.94 15.87 3.30
CA SER A 116 8.81 14.75 4.24
C SER A 116 8.62 15.22 5.69
N GLU A 117 9.21 16.36 6.08
CA GLU A 117 9.23 16.85 7.44
C GLU A 117 8.12 17.85 7.79
N GLU A 118 7.64 18.61 6.79
CA GLU A 118 6.74 19.76 7.03
C GLU A 118 5.26 19.42 6.85
N MET A 119 4.90 18.20 6.46
CA MET A 119 3.53 17.92 6.06
C MET A 119 2.72 17.22 7.15
N GLU A 120 1.90 17.99 7.85
CA GLU A 120 0.80 17.49 8.70
C GLU A 120 -0.34 16.88 7.87
N ASN A 121 -0.27 17.02 6.54
CA ASN A 121 -1.27 16.55 5.59
C ASN A 121 -0.72 15.48 4.63
N TRP A 122 -1.64 14.69 4.10
CA TRP A 122 -1.39 13.71 3.04
C TRP A 122 -2.33 13.97 1.85
N PRO A 123 -2.00 14.94 0.99
CA PRO A 123 -2.86 15.35 -0.12
C PRO A 123 -3.25 14.15 -0.98
N THR A 124 -4.54 13.86 -1.03
CA THR A 124 -5.09 12.69 -1.69
C THR A 124 -5.76 13.07 -3.00
N TYR A 125 -5.44 12.34 -4.06
CA TYR A 125 -5.97 12.57 -5.41
C TYR A 125 -6.59 11.30 -5.94
N TYR A 126 -7.82 11.41 -6.41
CA TYR A 126 -8.56 10.34 -7.04
C TYR A 126 -8.48 10.45 -8.58
N PRO A 127 -8.49 9.32 -9.32
CA PRO A 127 -8.67 9.33 -10.75
C PRO A 127 -9.92 10.12 -11.17
N SER A 128 -9.81 10.92 -12.23
CA SER A 128 -10.89 11.83 -12.62
C SER A 128 -12.15 11.15 -13.16
N ASP A 129 -12.10 9.85 -13.40
CA ASP A 129 -13.20 8.98 -13.84
C ASP A 129 -13.91 8.27 -12.69
N MET A 130 -13.43 8.40 -11.44
CA MET A 130 -14.13 7.89 -10.26
C MET A 130 -15.37 8.70 -9.92
N THR A 131 -16.43 8.00 -9.59
CA THR A 131 -17.69 8.59 -9.10
C THR A 131 -17.61 8.90 -7.61
N GLY A 132 -18.51 9.75 -7.11
CA GLY A 132 -18.60 10.04 -5.68
C GLY A 132 -18.94 8.81 -4.82
N ASP A 133 -19.66 7.84 -5.37
CA ASP A 133 -19.97 6.58 -4.69
C ASP A 133 -18.73 5.70 -4.55
N GLU A 134 -17.92 5.56 -5.60
CA GLU A 134 -16.65 4.83 -5.57
C GLU A 134 -15.64 5.47 -4.60
N ILE A 135 -15.54 6.82 -4.58
CA ILE A 135 -14.70 7.53 -3.61
C ILE A 135 -15.20 7.30 -2.17
N THR A 136 -16.52 7.25 -1.99
CA THR A 136 -17.13 6.97 -0.67
C THR A 136 -16.79 5.56 -0.21
N GLU A 137 -16.84 4.60 -1.11
CA GLU A 137 -16.51 3.19 -0.84
C GLU A 137 -15.03 3.06 -0.49
N ASP A 138 -14.12 3.62 -1.29
CA ASP A 138 -12.69 3.71 -1.01
C ASP A 138 -12.40 4.30 0.38
N MET A 139 -13.00 5.46 0.69
CA MET A 139 -12.82 6.09 2.01
C MET A 139 -13.34 5.24 3.18
N LEU A 140 -14.31 4.36 2.96
CA LEU A 140 -14.85 3.47 3.99
C LEU A 140 -14.05 2.18 4.11
N GLU A 141 -13.50 1.68 3.02
CA GLU A 141 -12.66 0.48 2.99
C GLU A 141 -11.25 0.76 3.53
N HIS A 142 -10.79 2.01 3.46
CA HIS A 142 -9.56 2.49 4.09
C HIS A 142 -9.68 2.73 5.62
N GLU A 143 -10.43 1.96 6.33
CA GLU A 143 -9.94 1.50 7.62
C GLU A 143 -8.84 0.51 7.25
N GLU A 144 -7.58 0.95 7.47
CA GLU A 144 -6.41 0.14 7.25
C GLU A 144 -6.72 -1.27 7.74
N LYS A 145 -7.09 -2.15 6.83
CA LYS A 145 -6.82 -3.56 7.06
C LYS A 145 -5.31 -3.60 7.02
N GLU A 146 -4.68 -3.39 8.19
CA GLU A 146 -3.29 -3.77 8.39
C GLU A 146 -3.21 -5.22 7.96
N TYR A 147 -2.85 -5.42 6.69
CA TYR A 147 -2.46 -6.73 6.24
C TYR A 147 -1.16 -7.02 6.99
N ASP A 148 -1.27 -7.91 7.95
CA ASP A 148 -0.10 -8.44 8.62
C ASP A 148 0.84 -8.99 7.55
N GLU A 149 2.03 -8.42 7.45
CA GLU A 149 3.03 -8.81 6.46
C GLU A 149 3.55 -10.24 6.66
N HIS A 150 3.31 -10.87 7.83
CA HIS A 150 3.80 -12.20 8.16
C HIS A 150 2.97 -13.33 7.51
N VAL A 151 2.48 -13.08 6.30
CA VAL A 151 1.63 -14.00 5.52
C VAL A 151 2.24 -15.41 5.35
N TRP A 152 3.57 -15.50 5.28
CA TRP A 152 4.31 -16.76 5.11
C TRP A 152 4.36 -17.64 6.36
N LEU A 153 3.95 -17.13 7.53
CA LEU A 153 3.85 -17.93 8.76
C LEU A 153 2.63 -18.86 8.75
N SER A 154 1.63 -18.60 7.91
CA SER A 154 0.64 -19.60 7.54
C SER A 154 1.27 -20.61 6.59
N LEU A 155 1.17 -21.90 6.88
CA LEU A 155 1.70 -22.96 6.03
C LEU A 155 0.92 -23.03 4.71
N ARG A 156 -0.39 -22.82 4.74
CA ARG A 156 -1.28 -22.78 3.55
C ARG A 156 -0.94 -21.61 2.62
N ASN A 157 -0.65 -20.44 3.20
CA ASN A 157 -0.18 -19.29 2.43
C ASN A 157 1.22 -19.54 1.86
N ALA A 158 2.13 -20.15 2.64
CA ALA A 158 3.46 -20.51 2.17
C ALA A 158 3.41 -21.47 0.97
N GLU A 159 2.50 -22.44 0.96
CA GLU A 159 2.27 -23.34 -0.19
C GLU A 159 1.79 -22.57 -1.43
N THR A 160 0.86 -21.65 -1.24
CA THR A 160 0.35 -20.78 -2.31
C THR A 160 1.48 -19.91 -2.90
N LEU A 161 2.29 -19.29 -2.04
CA LEU A 161 3.43 -18.47 -2.46
C LEU A 161 4.50 -19.31 -3.19
N CYS A 162 4.84 -20.48 -2.68
CA CYS A 162 5.79 -21.40 -3.35
C CYS A 162 5.29 -21.80 -4.74
N THR A 163 4.00 -22.07 -4.88
CA THR A 163 3.39 -22.41 -6.17
C THR A 163 3.47 -21.24 -7.15
N ALA A 164 3.12 -20.02 -6.70
CA ALA A 164 3.18 -18.82 -7.53
C ALA A 164 4.62 -18.52 -7.99
N ILE A 165 5.59 -18.60 -7.07
CA ILE A 165 7.01 -18.40 -7.39
C ILE A 165 7.51 -19.44 -8.39
N THR A 166 7.12 -20.71 -8.22
CA THR A 166 7.51 -21.79 -9.14
C THR A 166 6.99 -21.55 -10.55
N ASN A 167 5.74 -21.12 -10.68
CA ASN A 167 5.15 -20.78 -11.96
C ASN A 167 5.88 -19.62 -12.63
N ALA A 168 6.13 -18.53 -11.89
CA ALA A 168 6.85 -17.38 -12.40
C ALA A 168 8.29 -17.73 -12.84
N LEU A 169 9.00 -18.56 -12.08
CA LEU A 169 10.33 -19.05 -12.48
C LEU A 169 10.25 -19.90 -13.76
N GLY A 170 9.23 -20.76 -13.89
CA GLY A 170 9.05 -21.56 -15.10
C GLY A 170 8.67 -20.76 -16.34
N GLU A 171 8.10 -19.56 -16.17
CA GLU A 171 7.83 -18.61 -17.27
C GLU A 171 9.10 -17.83 -17.67
N LEU A 172 9.90 -17.41 -16.68
CA LEU A 172 11.13 -16.65 -16.89
C LEU A 172 12.28 -17.52 -17.45
N ASP A 173 12.31 -18.78 -17.05
CA ASP A 173 13.35 -19.74 -17.44
C ASP A 173 12.70 -21.10 -17.80
N PRO A 174 12.12 -21.21 -19.00
CA PRO A 174 11.40 -22.41 -19.46
C PRO A 174 12.29 -23.66 -19.56
N ASP A 175 13.58 -23.50 -19.82
CA ASP A 175 14.53 -24.62 -19.98
C ASP A 175 14.75 -25.39 -18.67
N HIS A 176 14.55 -24.74 -17.51
CA HIS A 176 14.69 -25.38 -16.21
C HIS A 176 13.36 -25.57 -15.45
N LYS A 177 12.24 -25.37 -16.11
CA LYS A 177 10.89 -25.46 -15.51
C LYS A 177 10.66 -26.77 -14.75
N ASP A 178 11.09 -27.89 -15.32
CA ASP A 178 10.92 -29.21 -14.67
C ASP A 178 11.70 -29.33 -13.37
N VAL A 179 12.87 -28.71 -13.30
CA VAL A 179 13.71 -28.67 -12.09
C VAL A 179 13.03 -27.86 -11.00
N TYR A 180 12.49 -26.67 -11.35
CA TYR A 180 11.75 -25.84 -10.41
C TYR A 180 10.52 -26.56 -9.87
N THR A 181 9.77 -27.19 -10.77
CA THR A 181 8.57 -27.95 -10.40
C THR A 181 8.88 -29.13 -9.47
N ALA A 182 9.94 -29.90 -9.76
CA ALA A 182 10.33 -31.03 -8.92
C ALA A 182 10.79 -30.59 -7.53
N ASN A 183 11.59 -29.52 -7.45
CA ASN A 183 12.06 -28.96 -6.18
C ASN A 183 10.89 -28.42 -5.35
N ALA A 184 9.98 -27.65 -5.97
CA ALA A 184 8.79 -27.12 -5.32
C ALA A 184 7.90 -28.25 -4.81
N SER A 185 7.62 -29.28 -5.61
CA SER A 185 6.83 -30.43 -5.20
C SER A 185 7.38 -31.11 -3.93
N THR A 186 8.72 -31.28 -3.87
CA THR A 186 9.38 -31.86 -2.71
C THR A 186 9.23 -30.97 -1.47
N TYR A 187 9.29 -29.65 -1.63
CA TYR A 187 9.14 -28.70 -0.52
C TYR A 187 7.68 -28.61 -0.05
N LEU A 188 6.72 -28.54 -0.97
CA LEU A 188 5.28 -28.52 -0.68
C LEU A 188 4.86 -29.76 0.12
N GLN A 189 5.38 -30.95 -0.17
CA GLN A 189 5.11 -32.14 0.63
C GLN A 189 5.58 -31.99 2.08
N LYS A 190 6.67 -31.27 2.33
CA LYS A 190 7.13 -31.02 3.71
C LYS A 190 6.24 -30.01 4.43
N LEU A 191 5.76 -28.98 3.73
CA LEU A 191 4.81 -28.00 4.26
C LEU A 191 3.49 -28.70 4.63
N ASP A 192 2.94 -29.50 3.73
CA ASP A 192 1.71 -30.29 3.98
C ASP A 192 1.84 -31.21 5.20
N GLN A 193 2.96 -31.93 5.34
CA GLN A 193 3.22 -32.76 6.52
C GLN A 193 3.25 -31.94 7.82
N LEU A 194 3.84 -30.74 7.76
CA LEU A 194 3.90 -29.85 8.90
C LEU A 194 2.51 -29.27 9.21
N ASP A 195 1.74 -28.87 8.22
CA ASP A 195 0.36 -28.40 8.36
C ASP A 195 -0.53 -29.45 9.03
N GLN A 196 -0.46 -30.69 8.58
CA GLN A 196 -1.17 -31.82 9.19
C GLN A 196 -0.76 -32.04 10.65
N SER A 197 0.51 -31.86 11.00
CA SER A 197 1.00 -31.97 12.37
C SER A 197 0.45 -30.88 13.28
N TYR A 198 0.39 -29.64 12.79
CA TYR A 198 -0.25 -28.53 13.50
C TYR A 198 -1.75 -28.79 13.70
N GLN A 199 -2.46 -29.18 12.64
CA GLN A 199 -3.89 -29.49 12.71
C GLN A 199 -4.18 -30.58 13.76
N GLN A 200 -3.44 -31.68 13.72
CA GLN A 200 -3.60 -32.78 14.69
C GLN A 200 -3.32 -32.32 16.14
N THR A 201 -2.32 -31.44 16.31
CA THR A 201 -1.97 -30.93 17.65
C THR A 201 -3.09 -30.04 18.19
N VAL A 202 -3.63 -29.15 17.36
CA VAL A 202 -4.72 -28.26 17.76
C VAL A 202 -6.02 -29.04 17.97
N ASP A 203 -6.32 -30.03 17.14
CA ASP A 203 -7.51 -30.88 17.30
C ASP A 203 -7.49 -31.68 18.59
N ALA A 204 -6.30 -32.16 19.01
CA ALA A 204 -6.10 -32.90 20.25
C ALA A 204 -6.01 -32.01 21.51
N ALA A 205 -5.87 -30.68 21.34
CA ALA A 205 -5.69 -29.77 22.46
C ALA A 205 -6.97 -29.61 23.29
N ALA A 206 -6.83 -29.74 24.61
CA ALA A 206 -7.94 -29.50 25.53
C ALA A 206 -8.34 -28.03 25.66
N ARG A 207 -7.45 -27.12 25.29
CA ARG A 207 -7.67 -25.67 25.27
C ARG A 207 -7.16 -25.11 23.94
N LYS A 208 -8.00 -24.33 23.25
CA LYS A 208 -7.67 -23.63 22.00
C LYS A 208 -7.46 -22.14 22.27
N THR A 209 -6.60 -21.83 23.22
CA THR A 209 -6.27 -20.46 23.62
C THR A 209 -4.78 -20.30 23.66
N LEU A 210 -4.25 -19.32 22.95
CA LEU A 210 -2.85 -18.94 22.95
C LEU A 210 -2.68 -17.61 23.69
N LEU A 211 -1.60 -17.49 24.46
CA LEU A 211 -1.21 -16.28 25.15
C LEU A 211 0.11 -15.78 24.55
N PHE A 212 0.10 -14.57 24.03
CA PHE A 212 1.29 -13.92 23.51
C PHE A 212 1.69 -12.78 24.46
N GLY A 213 2.98 -12.70 24.78
CA GLY A 213 3.54 -11.68 25.67
C GLY A 213 4.34 -10.60 24.95
N ASP A 214 4.35 -10.63 23.62
CA ASP A 214 5.10 -9.72 22.75
C ASP A 214 4.28 -9.42 21.48
N ARG A 215 4.90 -8.77 20.44
CA ARG A 215 4.28 -8.54 19.13
C ARG A 215 3.73 -9.84 18.56
N PHE A 216 2.60 -9.75 17.86
CA PHE A 216 1.85 -10.89 17.37
C PHE A 216 2.02 -11.11 15.85
N PRO A 217 3.12 -11.74 15.38
CA PRO A 217 3.33 -12.02 13.96
C PRO A 217 2.62 -13.28 13.47
N PHE A 218 1.88 -13.98 14.32
CA PHE A 218 1.32 -15.30 14.03
C PHE A 218 -0.16 -15.29 13.65
N ARG A 219 -0.70 -14.14 13.24
CA ARG A 219 -2.11 -13.98 12.90
C ARG A 219 -2.58 -15.07 11.93
N TYR A 220 -1.94 -15.18 10.79
CA TYR A 220 -2.32 -16.14 9.74
C TYR A 220 -2.12 -17.60 10.17
N LEU A 221 -1.08 -17.90 10.98
CA LEU A 221 -0.91 -19.23 11.54
C LEU A 221 -2.06 -19.60 12.50
N VAL A 222 -2.51 -18.66 13.33
CA VAL A 222 -3.61 -18.88 14.29
C VAL A 222 -4.95 -18.97 13.55
N ASP A 223 -5.13 -18.22 12.49
CA ASP A 223 -6.35 -18.25 11.66
C ASP A 223 -6.50 -19.59 10.89
N ASP A 224 -5.41 -20.33 10.67
CA ASP A 224 -5.42 -21.63 9.96
C ASP A 224 -5.97 -22.75 10.80
N TYR A 225 -5.88 -22.69 12.14
CA TYR A 225 -6.18 -23.79 13.07
C TYR A 225 -7.11 -23.35 14.22
#